data_8b1453483bb8fd48dc91fb638ca1e6a3
#
_entry.id   8b1453483bb8fd48dc91fb638ca1e6a3
#
_cell.length_a   1.000
_cell.length_b   1.000
_cell.length_c   1.000
_cell.angle_alpha   90.00
_cell.angle_beta   90.00
_cell.angle_gamma   90.00
#
_symmetry.space_group_name_H-M   'P 1'
#
loop_
_entity.id
_entity.type
_entity.pdbx_description
1 polymer ?
#
loop_
_entity_poly.entity_id
_entity_poly.type
_entity_poly.pdbx_seq_one_letter_code
_entity_poly.pdbx_strand_id
1 'polypeptide(L)'
;MKCLVALFCVAAWQTPVHAQSPDSGPTDRRCDEAPGFVNRVIPLAVLADLLCLVPAQSLSVPWSGYGHDPQHTGISATAGQPLNSIHWHTPVDLNPPGGGSGPLFVHYGSPVVTAGNTVIVPAGNGGASFQLQAFNGANGAPVYTLTSDYSLPPHSWTPPYGPALALDSRLFYAGAGGTLYYRDLPNAAKGPNGQAGATGQFAFYGMPIYLANQAAMNAAVQISTPLTADRSGNIYFGFTVTGSNPAGLVSGIAKVSYTGAGMWTSAVALTNDSGANQIAQNCAPALNNTQTLVYVATSNGAEYGYGYLTSMTAAKLAPVSYVGLSDPGTGDSAAVSTDSSASPMVGPDGDVYYGVLEAPCCSWHHDRGWLLHFDSTLSALKTPGSFGWDDTASVVPAAAIPGYAGTSSYLILTKYNDYAEAGGNGVNEVAVLDPTATQPDAYSSVTVLKEVITVKGVTADPSDGGLPSVREWCINTAAVDPFTKSAIVNSEDGAVYRWDFASNSLSQRLTLTSGRGEAYTPTVIGPDGTSYAINDAILFAVGN
;
A
#
# COMPACT_ATOMS: atom_id res chain seq x y z
N MET A 1 -27.97 -5.18 26.67
CA MET A 1 -27.55 -5.52 25.30
C MET A 1 -26.84 -6.85 25.36
N LYS A 2 -27.38 -7.88 24.67
CA LYS A 2 -26.98 -9.27 24.86
C LYS A 2 -25.82 -9.60 23.90
N CYS A 3 -24.64 -9.94 24.42
CA CYS A 3 -23.56 -10.55 23.63
C CYS A 3 -23.89 -12.01 23.35
N LEU A 4 -23.92 -12.37 22.08
CA LEU A 4 -24.02 -13.75 21.61
C LEU A 4 -22.59 -14.28 21.40
N VAL A 5 -22.17 -15.22 22.24
CA VAL A 5 -20.89 -15.93 22.08
C VAL A 5 -21.19 -17.25 21.38
N ALA A 6 -20.66 -17.45 20.20
CA ALA A 6 -20.70 -18.74 19.48
C ALA A 6 -19.55 -19.63 19.97
N LEU A 7 -19.91 -20.75 20.61
CA LEU A 7 -18.97 -21.81 21.01
C LEU A 7 -18.79 -22.76 19.83
N PHE A 8 -17.59 -22.89 19.29
CA PHE A 8 -17.24 -23.98 18.39
C PHE A 8 -16.75 -25.18 19.19
N CYS A 9 -17.55 -26.24 19.24
CA CYS A 9 -17.12 -27.56 19.70
C CYS A 9 -16.34 -28.27 18.59
N VAL A 10 -15.07 -28.59 18.86
CA VAL A 10 -14.28 -29.51 18.02
C VAL A 10 -14.64 -30.92 18.44
N ALA A 11 -15.37 -31.64 17.60
CA ALA A 11 -15.63 -33.06 17.75
C ALA A 11 -14.49 -33.86 17.13
N ALA A 12 -13.74 -34.59 17.95
CA ALA A 12 -12.78 -35.58 17.46
C ALA A 12 -13.53 -36.87 17.06
N TRP A 13 -13.39 -37.24 15.82
CA TRP A 13 -13.88 -38.52 15.30
C TRP A 13 -12.87 -39.63 15.64
N GLN A 14 -13.31 -40.61 16.44
CA GLN A 14 -12.63 -41.90 16.56
C GLN A 14 -13.34 -42.95 15.69
N THR A 15 -12.62 -43.56 14.78
CA THR A 15 -13.06 -44.72 14.02
C THR A 15 -12.88 -46.00 14.83
N PRO A 16 -13.81 -46.97 14.80
CA PRO A 16 -13.63 -48.24 15.46
C PRO A 16 -12.88 -49.23 14.53
N VAL A 17 -11.83 -49.85 15.06
CA VAL A 17 -11.20 -51.01 14.46
C VAL A 17 -11.73 -52.25 15.16
N HIS A 18 -12.35 -53.17 14.38
CA HIS A 18 -12.69 -54.51 14.79
C HIS A 18 -11.42 -55.40 14.81
N ALA A 19 -11.21 -56.14 15.93
CA ALA A 19 -10.43 -57.37 15.91
C ALA A 19 -10.95 -58.32 16.98
N GLN A 20 -11.05 -59.56 16.55
CA GLN A 20 -11.58 -60.76 17.21
C GLN A 20 -10.67 -61.26 18.34
N SER A 21 -11.30 -61.88 19.37
CA SER A 21 -10.66 -62.75 20.37
C SER A 21 -10.38 -64.15 19.81
N PRO A 22 -9.57 -65.02 20.48
CA PRO A 22 -10.09 -65.80 21.60
C PRO A 22 -9.10 -66.19 22.74
N ASP A 23 -9.74 -66.50 23.88
CA ASP A 23 -9.45 -67.57 24.90
C ASP A 23 -8.15 -67.58 25.73
N SER A 24 -8.28 -67.55 27.01
CA SER A 24 -8.13 -68.61 28.03
C SER A 24 -7.69 -68.09 29.40
N GLY A 25 -8.51 -68.31 30.42
CA GLY A 25 -8.29 -68.85 31.72
C GLY A 25 -7.47 -68.12 32.83
N PRO A 26 -7.80 -68.37 34.08
CA PRO A 26 -7.68 -67.42 35.18
C PRO A 26 -6.47 -67.67 36.12
N THR A 27 -5.92 -66.58 36.71
CA THR A 27 -5.25 -66.68 38.03
C THR A 27 -5.39 -65.39 38.84
N ASP A 28 -5.86 -65.65 40.02
CA ASP A 28 -6.00 -64.82 41.19
C ASP A 28 -4.67 -64.16 41.66
N ARG A 29 -4.65 -62.86 41.93
CA ARG A 29 -3.80 -62.22 42.94
C ARG A 29 -4.32 -60.87 43.36
N ARG A 30 -4.50 -60.73 44.67
CA ARG A 30 -4.84 -59.50 45.41
C ARG A 30 -3.82 -58.41 45.15
N CYS A 31 -4.30 -57.20 45.05
CA CYS A 31 -3.49 -55.99 45.13
C CYS A 31 -3.96 -55.08 46.26
N ASP A 32 -2.97 -54.65 46.99
CA ASP A 32 -3.06 -53.76 48.15
C ASP A 32 -3.46 -52.35 47.77
N GLU A 33 -4.05 -51.69 48.73
CA GLU A 33 -4.54 -50.29 48.66
C GLU A 33 -3.43 -49.28 48.43
N ALA A 34 -3.66 -48.30 47.53
CA ALA A 34 -2.88 -47.09 47.39
C ALA A 34 -3.74 -45.84 47.76
N PRO A 35 -3.14 -44.80 48.33
CA PRO A 35 -3.88 -43.72 49.04
C PRO A 35 -4.55 -42.74 48.08
N GLY A 36 -5.65 -42.23 48.59
CA GLY A 36 -6.65 -41.40 47.92
C GLY A 36 -6.14 -40.11 47.29
N PHE A 37 -6.48 -39.94 46.00
CA PHE A 37 -6.48 -38.64 45.34
C PHE A 37 -7.73 -37.85 45.74
N VAL A 38 -7.52 -36.76 46.46
CA VAL A 38 -8.58 -35.77 46.71
C VAL A 38 -8.86 -35.01 45.42
N ASN A 39 -9.93 -35.36 44.75
CA ASN A 39 -10.49 -34.57 43.64
C ASN A 39 -10.98 -33.21 44.20
N ARG A 40 -10.16 -32.18 44.13
CA ARG A 40 -10.64 -30.81 44.28
C ARG A 40 -11.33 -30.38 42.98
N VAL A 41 -12.64 -30.49 42.96
CA VAL A 41 -13.49 -29.86 41.97
C VAL A 41 -13.41 -28.35 42.19
N ILE A 42 -12.70 -27.63 41.34
CA ILE A 42 -12.73 -26.16 41.32
C ILE A 42 -14.09 -25.77 40.72
N PRO A 43 -14.90 -24.96 41.45
CA PRO A 43 -16.20 -24.56 40.93
C PRO A 43 -16.04 -23.77 39.64
N LEU A 44 -16.82 -24.08 38.59
CA LEU A 44 -16.83 -23.43 37.30
C LEU A 44 -17.00 -21.89 37.38
N ALA A 45 -17.56 -21.39 38.46
CA ALA A 45 -17.74 -19.97 38.72
C ALA A 45 -16.42 -19.20 38.91
N VAL A 46 -15.36 -19.83 39.42
CA VAL A 46 -14.06 -19.17 39.64
C VAL A 46 -13.27 -19.06 38.34
N LEU A 47 -13.52 -19.93 37.35
CA LEU A 47 -12.89 -19.81 36.03
C LEU A 47 -13.50 -18.69 35.15
N ALA A 48 -14.79 -18.38 35.38
CA ALA A 48 -15.46 -17.32 34.63
C ALA A 48 -14.99 -15.91 35.05
N ASP A 49 -14.69 -15.71 36.33
CA ASP A 49 -14.19 -14.41 36.84
C ASP A 49 -12.72 -14.15 36.48
N LEU A 50 -11.90 -15.19 36.25
CA LEU A 50 -10.51 -15.02 35.81
C LEU A 50 -10.39 -14.71 34.31
N LEU A 51 -11.39 -15.08 33.50
CA LEU A 51 -11.42 -14.78 32.05
C LEU A 51 -11.94 -13.37 31.76
N CYS A 52 -12.59 -12.69 32.71
CA CYS A 52 -13.10 -11.33 32.54
C CYS A 52 -12.09 -10.22 32.87
N LEU A 53 -10.89 -10.54 33.36
CA LEU A 53 -9.89 -9.56 33.81
C LEU A 53 -8.68 -9.41 32.90
N VAL A 54 -8.63 -10.10 31.73
CA VAL A 54 -7.68 -9.77 30.71
C VAL A 54 -8.35 -8.69 29.84
N PRO A 55 -7.91 -7.42 29.88
CA PRO A 55 -8.39 -6.46 28.90
C PRO A 55 -8.12 -7.10 27.54
N ALA A 56 -9.13 -7.15 26.66
CA ALA A 56 -8.94 -7.52 25.28
C ALA A 56 -7.90 -6.54 24.74
N GLN A 57 -6.64 -6.97 24.69
CA GLN A 57 -5.64 -6.23 23.93
C GLN A 57 -6.16 -6.22 22.51
N SER A 58 -6.58 -5.06 22.04
CA SER A 58 -6.83 -4.86 20.63
C SER A 58 -5.55 -5.29 19.92
N LEU A 59 -5.63 -6.34 19.09
CA LEU A 59 -4.51 -6.73 18.28
C LEU A 59 -4.14 -5.51 17.44
N SER A 60 -2.98 -4.94 17.69
CA SER A 60 -2.45 -3.87 16.85
C SER A 60 -2.31 -4.39 15.43
N VAL A 61 -2.84 -3.66 14.47
CA VAL A 61 -2.75 -4.00 13.05
C VAL A 61 -1.58 -3.21 12.45
N PRO A 62 -0.65 -3.86 11.74
CA PRO A 62 0.46 -3.17 11.11
C PRO A 62 -0.02 -2.37 9.89
N TRP A 63 0.69 -1.30 9.55
CA TRP A 63 0.64 -0.71 8.22
C TRP A 63 1.63 -1.47 7.35
N SER A 64 1.14 -2.48 6.61
CA SER A 64 1.99 -3.56 6.11
C SER A 64 2.68 -3.28 4.78
N GLY A 65 2.24 -2.26 4.05
CA GLY A 65 2.78 -1.94 2.72
C GLY A 65 2.21 -0.65 2.16
N TYR A 66 2.41 -0.46 0.87
CA TYR A 66 1.83 0.62 0.11
C TYR A 66 0.29 0.66 0.29
N GLY A 67 -0.27 1.84 0.57
CA GLY A 67 -1.71 2.00 0.78
C GLY A 67 -2.31 1.18 1.94
N HIS A 68 -1.52 0.79 2.95
CA HIS A 68 -1.89 0.04 4.15
C HIS A 68 -2.00 -1.48 3.93
N ASP A 69 -2.81 -1.92 3.00
CA ASP A 69 -3.20 -3.33 2.78
C ASP A 69 -3.02 -3.75 1.31
N PRO A 70 -3.18 -5.04 0.97
CA PRO A 70 -3.01 -5.49 -0.41
C PRO A 70 -4.03 -4.94 -1.41
N GLN A 71 -5.11 -4.31 -0.96
CA GLN A 71 -6.13 -3.65 -1.77
C GLN A 71 -5.82 -2.17 -1.99
N HIS A 72 -4.84 -1.62 -1.27
CA HIS A 72 -4.44 -0.20 -1.25
C HIS A 72 -5.57 0.73 -0.77
N THR A 73 -6.30 0.30 0.26
CA THR A 73 -7.49 1.04 0.72
C THR A 73 -7.15 2.35 1.45
N GLY A 74 -5.95 2.51 2.00
CA GLY A 74 -5.56 3.68 2.79
C GLY A 74 -6.31 3.80 4.13
N ILE A 75 -7.11 2.81 4.53
CA ILE A 75 -7.93 2.87 5.75
C ILE A 75 -7.08 2.51 6.97
N SER A 76 -7.02 3.39 7.95
CA SER A 76 -6.39 3.09 9.23
C SER A 76 -7.22 2.11 10.06
N ALA A 77 -6.53 1.17 10.70
CA ALA A 77 -7.11 0.26 11.69
C ALA A 77 -7.14 0.85 13.11
N THR A 78 -6.61 2.07 13.30
CA THR A 78 -6.46 2.75 14.59
C THR A 78 -6.85 4.21 14.44
N ALA A 79 -7.46 4.79 15.49
CA ALA A 79 -7.73 6.22 15.55
C ALA A 79 -6.42 7.02 15.52
N GLY A 80 -6.31 7.95 14.58
CA GLY A 80 -5.16 8.86 14.48
C GLY A 80 -5.12 9.87 15.62
N GLN A 81 -3.94 10.12 16.16
CA GLN A 81 -3.72 11.17 17.14
C GLN A 81 -3.97 12.56 16.53
N PRO A 82 -4.32 13.57 17.35
CA PRO A 82 -4.34 14.96 16.88
C PRO A 82 -2.98 15.40 16.32
N LEU A 83 -2.99 16.24 15.28
CA LEU A 83 -1.77 16.79 14.67
C LEU A 83 -1.22 17.97 15.50
N ASN A 84 -0.82 17.73 16.75
CA ASN A 84 -0.42 18.80 17.68
C ASN A 84 1.06 19.15 17.56
N SER A 85 1.92 18.15 17.33
CA SER A 85 3.37 18.35 17.32
C SER A 85 4.10 17.32 16.46
N ILE A 86 5.30 17.68 16.04
CA ILE A 86 6.27 16.74 15.49
C ILE A 86 6.98 16.08 16.67
N HIS A 87 6.82 14.75 16.81
CA HIS A 87 7.50 13.97 17.84
C HIS A 87 8.96 13.78 17.51
N TRP A 88 9.22 13.38 16.27
CA TRP A 88 10.55 13.19 15.72
C TRP A 88 10.50 13.24 14.20
N HIS A 89 11.66 13.38 13.58
CA HIS A 89 11.82 13.35 12.12
C HIS A 89 13.16 12.73 11.74
N THR A 90 13.27 12.25 10.49
CA THR A 90 14.50 11.68 9.94
C THR A 90 14.57 11.89 8.43
N PRO A 91 15.74 12.15 7.84
CA PRO A 91 15.87 12.23 6.40
C PRO A 91 15.58 10.87 5.74
N VAL A 92 14.87 10.88 4.61
CA VAL A 92 14.66 9.71 3.73
C VAL A 92 15.50 9.79 2.46
N ASP A 93 16.22 10.88 2.26
CA ASP A 93 17.27 10.99 1.28
C ASP A 93 18.45 11.74 1.90
N LEU A 94 19.62 11.10 1.88
CA LEU A 94 20.85 11.65 2.47
C LEU A 94 21.59 12.59 1.51
N ASN A 95 21.15 12.62 0.24
CA ASN A 95 21.71 13.48 -0.80
C ASN A 95 20.62 13.85 -1.82
N PRO A 96 19.59 14.61 -1.41
CA PRO A 96 18.47 14.94 -2.26
C PRO A 96 18.91 15.76 -3.47
N PRO A 97 18.25 15.61 -4.63
CA PRO A 97 18.52 16.42 -5.82
C PRO A 97 18.46 17.92 -5.51
N GLY A 98 19.35 18.70 -6.15
CA GLY A 98 19.40 20.15 -5.92
C GLY A 98 20.03 20.58 -4.60
N GLY A 99 20.57 19.68 -3.80
CA GLY A 99 21.25 20.00 -2.54
C GLY A 99 20.33 20.58 -1.47
N GLY A 100 19.02 20.32 -1.54
CA GLY A 100 18.02 20.83 -0.60
C GLY A 100 17.66 22.30 -0.80
N SER A 101 18.02 22.90 -1.92
CA SER A 101 17.62 24.28 -2.27
C SER A 101 16.63 24.28 -3.44
N GLY A 102 15.39 24.65 -3.18
CA GLY A 102 14.31 24.72 -4.16
C GLY A 102 13.28 23.57 -4.00
N PRO A 103 12.24 23.55 -4.83
CA PRO A 103 11.24 22.50 -4.81
C PRO A 103 11.86 21.14 -5.13
N LEU A 104 11.49 20.12 -4.37
CA LEU A 104 11.98 18.75 -4.54
C LEU A 104 10.84 17.87 -5.10
N PHE A 105 10.92 17.56 -6.39
CA PHE A 105 9.94 16.73 -7.11
C PHE A 105 10.40 15.26 -7.13
N VAL A 106 10.43 14.62 -5.98
CA VAL A 106 10.85 13.21 -5.84
C VAL A 106 9.85 12.47 -4.97
N HIS A 107 9.36 11.34 -5.46
CA HIS A 107 8.49 10.46 -4.71
C HIS A 107 9.33 9.43 -3.96
N TYR A 108 9.22 9.40 -2.65
CA TYR A 108 9.94 8.46 -1.80
C TYR A 108 9.11 7.23 -1.49
N GLY A 109 9.78 6.13 -1.16
CA GLY A 109 9.12 4.90 -0.76
C GLY A 109 8.30 5.06 0.51
N SER A 110 7.09 4.51 0.53
CA SER A 110 6.20 4.53 1.69
C SER A 110 6.84 3.79 2.87
N PRO A 111 6.79 4.32 4.09
CA PRO A 111 7.16 3.57 5.27
C PRO A 111 6.16 2.45 5.55
N VAL A 112 6.62 1.41 6.24
CA VAL A 112 5.75 0.41 6.87
C VAL A 112 5.88 0.52 8.39
N VAL A 113 4.81 0.18 9.11
CA VAL A 113 4.81 0.20 10.58
C VAL A 113 4.34 -1.15 11.09
N THR A 114 5.16 -1.79 11.92
CA THR A 114 4.84 -3.08 12.54
C THR A 114 3.74 -2.95 13.59
N ALA A 115 3.05 -4.02 13.92
CA ALA A 115 2.08 -4.04 15.02
C ALA A 115 2.69 -3.64 16.38
N GLY A 116 3.98 -3.81 16.57
CA GLY A 116 4.70 -3.35 17.76
C GLY A 116 5.25 -1.93 17.67
N ASN A 117 4.79 -1.13 16.71
CA ASN A 117 5.14 0.28 16.54
C ASN A 117 6.61 0.54 16.18
N THR A 118 7.21 -0.32 15.34
CA THR A 118 8.49 -0.02 14.70
C THR A 118 8.22 0.52 13.30
N VAL A 119 8.65 1.75 13.03
CA VAL A 119 8.57 2.41 11.73
C VAL A 119 9.80 2.05 10.91
N ILE A 120 9.59 1.53 9.71
CA ILE A 120 10.68 1.12 8.82
C ILE A 120 10.51 1.89 7.52
N VAL A 121 11.48 2.74 7.22
CA VAL A 121 11.43 3.63 6.06
C VAL A 121 12.64 3.40 5.15
N PRO A 122 12.43 3.31 3.82
CA PRO A 122 13.53 3.33 2.88
C PRO A 122 14.18 4.72 2.84
N ALA A 123 15.49 4.76 2.87
CA ALA A 123 16.28 5.98 2.74
C ALA A 123 17.28 5.84 1.58
N GLY A 124 17.22 6.80 0.65
CA GLY A 124 18.13 6.91 -0.48
C GLY A 124 19.38 7.73 -0.15
N ASN A 125 20.35 7.64 -1.04
CA ASN A 125 21.55 8.47 -1.03
C ASN A 125 21.81 8.98 -2.46
N GLY A 126 20.94 9.86 -2.95
CA GLY A 126 20.98 10.39 -4.30
C GLY A 126 20.82 9.33 -5.41
N GLY A 127 20.09 8.25 -5.15
CA GLY A 127 19.86 7.15 -6.10
C GLY A 127 21.00 6.15 -6.27
N ALA A 128 22.16 6.37 -5.62
CA ALA A 128 23.33 5.52 -5.77
C ALA A 128 23.38 4.33 -4.79
N SER A 129 22.69 4.44 -3.67
CA SER A 129 22.60 3.39 -2.66
C SER A 129 21.35 3.56 -1.82
N PHE A 130 20.87 2.47 -1.24
CA PHE A 130 19.69 2.45 -0.39
C PHE A 130 19.95 1.72 0.92
N GLN A 131 19.20 2.13 1.92
CA GLN A 131 19.12 1.44 3.19
C GLN A 131 17.69 1.52 3.73
N LEU A 132 17.31 0.58 4.59
CA LEU A 132 16.11 0.70 5.40
C LEU A 132 16.52 1.09 6.81
N GLN A 133 15.88 2.12 7.33
CA GLN A 133 16.08 2.59 8.70
C GLN A 133 14.85 2.24 9.52
N ALA A 134 15.04 1.60 10.65
CA ALA A 134 13.98 1.25 11.58
C ALA A 134 14.08 2.07 12.86
N PHE A 135 12.95 2.67 13.24
CA PHE A 135 12.82 3.54 14.41
C PHE A 135 11.71 3.07 15.34
N ASN A 136 11.86 3.32 16.62
CA ASN A 136 10.75 3.23 17.56
C ASN A 136 9.74 4.33 17.24
N GLY A 137 8.49 3.96 16.93
CA GLY A 137 7.47 4.91 16.50
C GLY A 137 7.16 5.99 17.53
N ALA A 138 7.19 5.65 18.82
CA ALA A 138 6.84 6.60 19.87
C ALA A 138 7.88 7.72 20.09
N ASN A 139 9.16 7.50 19.78
CA ASN A 139 10.22 8.45 20.17
C ASN A 139 11.34 8.62 19.13
N GLY A 140 11.27 7.96 17.97
CA GLY A 140 12.28 8.05 16.92
C GLY A 140 13.63 7.42 17.25
N ALA A 141 13.76 6.69 18.35
CA ALA A 141 15.02 6.03 18.68
C ALA A 141 15.35 4.97 17.62
N PRO A 142 16.60 4.97 17.08
CA PRO A 142 16.97 3.99 16.05
C PRO A 142 16.96 2.57 16.63
N VAL A 143 16.37 1.64 15.88
CA VAL A 143 16.28 0.22 16.25
C VAL A 143 17.31 -0.60 15.49
N TYR A 144 17.35 -0.48 14.17
CA TYR A 144 18.38 -1.08 13.30
C TYR A 144 18.40 -0.39 11.93
N THR A 145 19.47 -0.65 11.18
CA THR A 145 19.61 -0.26 9.78
C THR A 145 19.95 -1.50 8.94
N LEU A 146 19.36 -1.61 7.75
CA LEU A 146 19.65 -2.65 6.77
C LEU A 146 20.15 -1.99 5.50
N THR A 147 21.28 -2.47 4.99
CA THR A 147 21.81 -2.01 3.70
C THR A 147 21.13 -2.77 2.56
N SER A 148 20.99 -2.12 1.41
CA SER A 148 20.58 -2.73 0.15
C SER A 148 21.54 -2.31 -0.95
N ASP A 149 21.84 -3.24 -1.85
CA ASP A 149 22.56 -3.00 -3.11
C ASP A 149 21.59 -2.70 -4.26
N TYR A 150 20.32 -2.45 -3.95
CA TYR A 150 19.30 -2.09 -4.94
C TYR A 150 19.70 -0.84 -5.72
N SER A 151 19.51 -0.89 -7.03
CA SER A 151 19.60 0.26 -7.92
C SER A 151 18.26 0.53 -8.56
N LEU A 152 17.90 1.81 -8.69
CA LEU A 152 16.67 2.22 -9.36
C LEU A 152 16.71 1.84 -10.85
N PRO A 153 15.56 1.43 -11.42
CA PRO A 153 15.42 1.38 -12.87
C PRO A 153 15.55 2.78 -13.47
N PRO A 154 15.78 2.90 -14.78
CA PRO A 154 15.71 4.21 -15.45
C PRO A 154 14.37 4.89 -15.16
N HIS A 155 14.42 6.13 -14.68
CA HIS A 155 13.26 6.95 -14.31
C HIS A 155 13.65 8.42 -14.37
N SER A 156 12.68 9.35 -14.43
CA SER A 156 12.94 10.79 -14.42
C SER A 156 13.10 11.29 -12.99
N TRP A 157 12.16 11.00 -12.10
CA TRP A 157 12.12 11.58 -10.76
C TRP A 157 11.46 10.72 -9.66
N THR A 158 10.71 9.69 -10.00
CA THR A 158 9.94 8.90 -9.02
C THR A 158 10.59 7.54 -8.73
N PRO A 159 11.21 7.32 -7.58
CA PRO A 159 11.82 6.04 -7.24
C PRO A 159 10.77 4.99 -6.82
N PRO A 160 10.72 3.81 -7.44
CA PRO A 160 9.79 2.73 -7.12
C PRO A 160 10.28 1.88 -5.94
N TYR A 161 10.58 2.48 -4.80
CA TYR A 161 11.22 1.81 -3.68
C TYR A 161 10.31 1.77 -2.46
N GLY A 162 9.61 0.66 -2.23
CA GLY A 162 8.70 0.46 -1.09
C GLY A 162 8.82 -0.95 -0.52
N PRO A 163 9.11 -1.13 0.80
CA PRO A 163 9.15 -2.42 1.48
C PRO A 163 7.73 -2.94 1.76
N ALA A 164 7.65 -4.23 2.15
CA ALA A 164 6.42 -4.83 2.63
C ALA A 164 6.66 -5.73 3.86
N LEU A 165 5.70 -5.73 4.79
CA LEU A 165 5.65 -6.65 5.91
C LEU A 165 4.78 -7.85 5.55
N ALA A 166 5.38 -9.04 5.59
CA ALA A 166 4.67 -10.29 5.41
C ALA A 166 4.31 -10.88 6.77
N LEU A 167 3.00 -11.06 7.04
CA LEU A 167 2.47 -11.67 8.28
C LEU A 167 2.97 -10.97 9.56
N ASP A 168 3.33 -9.68 9.49
CA ASP A 168 3.98 -8.88 10.57
C ASP A 168 5.22 -9.56 11.21
N SER A 169 5.77 -10.55 10.54
CA SER A 169 6.90 -11.36 11.06
C SER A 169 8.15 -11.28 10.21
N ARG A 170 8.03 -10.88 8.95
CA ARG A 170 9.13 -10.72 8.01
C ARG A 170 8.99 -9.47 7.16
N LEU A 171 10.03 -8.65 7.18
CA LEU A 171 10.20 -7.53 6.27
C LEU A 171 10.83 -8.02 4.97
N PHE A 172 10.27 -7.59 3.83
CA PHE A 172 10.88 -7.74 2.51
C PHE A 172 11.23 -6.39 1.91
N TYR A 173 12.36 -6.33 1.19
CA TYR A 173 12.82 -5.12 0.51
C TYR A 173 13.68 -5.46 -0.70
N ALA A 174 13.73 -4.51 -1.66
CA ALA A 174 14.41 -4.71 -2.92
C ALA A 174 15.93 -4.84 -2.77
N GLY A 175 16.53 -5.70 -3.57
CA GLY A 175 17.95 -5.87 -3.78
C GLY A 175 18.34 -5.80 -5.25
N ALA A 176 19.63 -5.76 -5.54
CA ALA A 176 20.15 -5.76 -6.90
C ALA A 176 19.76 -7.02 -7.67
N GLY A 177 19.72 -6.91 -9.01
CA GLY A 177 19.42 -8.03 -9.89
C GLY A 177 17.98 -8.53 -9.80
N GLY A 178 17.03 -7.71 -9.37
CA GLY A 178 15.64 -8.12 -9.16
C GLY A 178 15.44 -9.04 -7.96
N THR A 179 16.38 -9.08 -7.02
CA THR A 179 16.29 -9.91 -5.81
C THR A 179 15.51 -9.22 -4.71
N LEU A 180 15.02 -10.00 -3.76
CA LEU A 180 14.42 -9.54 -2.52
C LEU A 180 15.30 -9.93 -1.34
N TYR A 181 15.70 -8.98 -0.54
CA TYR A 181 16.19 -9.23 0.81
C TYR A 181 15.02 -9.43 1.77
N TYR A 182 15.25 -10.16 2.85
CA TYR A 182 14.33 -10.26 3.95
C TYR A 182 15.01 -10.15 5.30
N ARG A 183 14.24 -9.74 6.32
CA ARG A 183 14.61 -9.77 7.73
C ARG A 183 13.43 -10.28 8.56
N ASP A 184 13.67 -11.30 9.35
CA ASP A 184 12.74 -11.77 10.39
C ASP A 184 12.78 -10.83 11.61
N LEU A 185 11.74 -10.86 12.41
CA LEU A 185 11.59 -10.03 13.60
C LEU A 185 11.74 -8.53 13.29
N PRO A 186 10.93 -7.97 12.37
CA PRO A 186 11.06 -6.59 11.93
C PRO A 186 10.80 -5.58 13.07
N ASN A 187 10.15 -6.01 14.14
CA ASN A 187 9.73 -5.17 15.26
C ASN A 187 10.83 -4.85 16.27
N ALA A 188 11.99 -5.48 16.19
CA ALA A 188 13.06 -5.29 17.16
C ALA A 188 14.46 -5.55 16.58
N ALA A 189 15.48 -4.92 17.16
CA ALA A 189 16.87 -5.22 16.82
C ALA A 189 17.22 -6.67 17.15
N LYS A 190 16.71 -7.17 18.27
CA LYS A 190 16.94 -8.54 18.78
C LYS A 190 15.64 -9.13 19.31
N GLY A 191 15.43 -10.40 19.06
CA GLY A 191 14.32 -11.16 19.62
C GLY A 191 14.51 -11.49 21.13
N PRO A 192 13.53 -12.20 21.73
CA PRO A 192 13.55 -12.55 23.14
C PRO A 192 14.81 -13.31 23.60
N ASN A 193 15.45 -14.05 22.69
CA ASN A 193 16.67 -14.81 22.96
C ASN A 193 17.96 -13.99 22.76
N GLY A 194 17.87 -12.67 22.55
CA GLY A 194 18.99 -11.79 22.33
C GLY A 194 19.63 -11.89 20.92
N GLN A 195 19.07 -12.72 20.02
CA GLN A 195 19.57 -12.88 18.65
C GLN A 195 18.92 -11.85 17.73
N ALA A 196 19.68 -11.32 16.76
CA ALA A 196 19.13 -10.51 15.68
C ALA A 196 18.18 -11.34 14.82
N GLY A 197 17.20 -10.68 14.20
CA GLY A 197 16.33 -11.34 13.23
C GLY A 197 17.15 -11.96 12.09
N ALA A 198 16.79 -13.16 11.65
CA ALA A 198 17.45 -13.80 10.52
C ALA A 198 17.27 -12.95 9.26
N THR A 199 18.30 -12.86 8.45
CA THR A 199 18.30 -12.16 7.16
C THR A 199 18.66 -13.13 6.05
N GLY A 200 18.21 -12.84 4.83
CA GLY A 200 18.57 -13.60 3.65
C GLY A 200 18.09 -12.90 2.38
N GLN A 201 18.26 -13.58 1.27
CA GLN A 201 17.98 -13.06 -0.06
C GLN A 201 17.30 -14.13 -0.92
N PHE A 202 16.36 -13.71 -1.74
CA PHE A 202 15.67 -14.56 -2.72
C PHE A 202 15.75 -13.92 -4.11
N ALA A 203 15.92 -14.76 -5.14
CA ALA A 203 15.74 -14.37 -6.54
C ALA A 203 14.50 -15.10 -7.09
N PHE A 204 13.55 -14.37 -7.68
CA PHE A 204 12.31 -14.96 -8.22
C PHE A 204 12.56 -15.95 -9.37
N TYR A 205 13.71 -15.83 -10.04
CA TYR A 205 14.20 -16.71 -11.10
C TYR A 205 15.18 -17.77 -10.59
N GLY A 206 15.43 -17.83 -9.30
CA GLY A 206 16.26 -18.83 -8.63
C GLY A 206 17.65 -18.33 -8.18
N MET A 207 17.96 -18.48 -6.91
CA MET A 207 19.25 -18.09 -6.32
C MET A 207 20.48 -18.71 -7.00
N PRO A 208 20.50 -19.97 -7.47
CA PRO A 208 21.66 -20.52 -8.18
C PRO A 208 22.01 -19.74 -9.45
N ILE A 209 21.01 -19.26 -10.22
CA ILE A 209 21.23 -18.44 -11.41
C ILE A 209 21.81 -17.08 -11.01
N TYR A 210 21.25 -16.46 -9.98
CA TYR A 210 21.74 -15.18 -9.46
C TYR A 210 23.19 -15.28 -9.02
N LEU A 211 23.51 -16.22 -8.14
CA LEU A 211 24.86 -16.36 -7.57
C LEU A 211 25.94 -16.66 -8.62
N ALA A 212 25.59 -17.39 -9.67
CA ALA A 212 26.50 -17.68 -10.78
C ALA A 212 26.72 -16.47 -11.73
N ASN A 213 25.84 -15.45 -11.70
CA ASN A 213 25.79 -14.39 -12.71
C ASN A 213 25.51 -12.99 -12.11
N GLN A 214 25.89 -12.74 -10.87
CA GLN A 214 25.51 -11.53 -10.12
C GLN A 214 25.71 -10.23 -10.91
N ALA A 215 26.89 -10.03 -11.50
CA ALA A 215 27.21 -8.80 -12.21
C ALA A 215 26.26 -8.55 -13.40
N ALA A 216 25.96 -9.60 -14.18
CA ALA A 216 25.07 -9.50 -15.34
C ALA A 216 23.62 -9.29 -14.92
N MET A 217 23.18 -9.98 -13.86
CA MET A 217 21.80 -9.82 -13.33
C MET A 217 21.62 -8.43 -12.71
N ASN A 218 22.60 -7.96 -11.92
CA ASN A 218 22.55 -6.62 -11.30
C ASN A 218 22.52 -5.50 -12.33
N ALA A 219 23.21 -5.68 -13.47
CA ALA A 219 23.21 -4.69 -14.53
C ALA A 219 21.90 -4.66 -15.36
N ALA A 220 21.18 -5.77 -15.42
CA ALA A 220 20.08 -5.93 -16.35
C ALA A 220 18.68 -5.97 -15.73
N VAL A 221 18.54 -6.30 -14.44
CA VAL A 221 17.22 -6.56 -13.81
C VAL A 221 17.04 -5.70 -12.58
N GLN A 222 16.02 -4.85 -12.56
CA GLN A 222 15.65 -4.00 -11.42
C GLN A 222 14.18 -4.21 -11.03
N ILE A 223 13.88 -4.20 -9.73
CA ILE A 223 12.51 -4.07 -9.25
C ILE A 223 12.01 -2.67 -9.60
N SER A 224 10.82 -2.56 -10.17
CA SER A 224 10.29 -1.31 -10.72
C SER A 224 9.02 -0.82 -10.03
N THR A 225 8.55 -1.51 -9.00
CA THR A 225 7.35 -1.13 -8.25
C THR A 225 7.55 -1.30 -6.74
N PRO A 226 6.75 -0.65 -5.89
CA PRO A 226 6.60 -1.04 -4.50
C PRO A 226 6.22 -2.51 -4.37
N LEU A 227 6.53 -3.11 -3.21
CA LEU A 227 6.23 -4.50 -2.90
C LEU A 227 4.84 -4.60 -2.28
N THR A 228 4.06 -5.63 -2.66
CA THR A 228 2.78 -5.95 -2.03
C THR A 228 2.80 -7.36 -1.46
N ALA A 229 2.42 -7.50 -0.20
CA ALA A 229 2.35 -8.78 0.51
C ALA A 229 0.92 -9.29 0.58
N ASP A 230 0.68 -10.58 0.32
CA ASP A 230 -0.62 -11.21 0.57
C ASP A 230 -0.70 -11.81 1.99
N ARG A 231 -1.90 -12.27 2.38
CA ARG A 231 -2.16 -12.90 3.68
C ARG A 231 -1.43 -14.24 3.91
N SER A 232 -0.79 -14.79 2.88
CA SER A 232 0.05 -15.98 2.97
C SER A 232 1.54 -15.63 3.03
N GLY A 233 1.87 -14.33 3.00
CA GLY A 233 3.24 -13.82 3.00
C GLY A 233 3.94 -13.91 1.66
N ASN A 234 3.22 -14.13 0.55
CA ASN A 234 3.82 -14.00 -0.77
C ASN A 234 3.99 -12.51 -1.11
N ILE A 235 5.06 -12.19 -1.83
CA ILE A 235 5.40 -10.83 -2.25
C ILE A 235 5.25 -10.73 -3.77
N TYR A 236 4.52 -9.71 -4.24
CA TYR A 236 4.29 -9.38 -5.64
C TYR A 236 4.97 -8.06 -5.98
N PHE A 237 5.58 -7.99 -7.16
CA PHE A 237 6.27 -6.77 -7.63
C PHE A 237 6.51 -6.80 -9.14
N GLY A 238 6.50 -5.63 -9.76
CA GLY A 238 6.97 -5.43 -11.12
C GLY A 238 8.49 -5.39 -11.19
N PHE A 239 9.05 -5.82 -12.30
CA PHE A 239 10.47 -5.70 -12.58
C PHE A 239 10.72 -5.29 -14.03
N THR A 240 11.78 -4.50 -14.22
CA THR A 240 12.24 -4.04 -15.53
C THR A 240 13.52 -4.74 -15.90
N VAL A 241 13.66 -5.09 -17.21
CA VAL A 241 14.85 -5.67 -17.79
C VAL A 241 15.39 -4.73 -18.86
N THR A 242 16.61 -4.23 -18.66
CA THR A 242 17.22 -3.22 -19.54
C THR A 242 18.24 -3.80 -20.52
N GLY A 243 18.49 -5.12 -20.47
CA GLY A 243 19.46 -5.77 -21.33
C GLY A 243 19.37 -7.29 -21.32
N SER A 244 20.20 -7.95 -22.12
CA SER A 244 20.31 -9.40 -22.11
C SER A 244 20.81 -9.90 -20.76
N ASN A 245 20.24 -11.01 -20.29
CA ASN A 245 20.60 -11.59 -19.01
C ASN A 245 20.63 -13.13 -19.08
N PRO A 246 21.43 -13.80 -18.21
CA PRO A 246 21.60 -15.26 -18.23
C PRO A 246 20.33 -16.06 -17.88
N ALA A 247 19.33 -15.43 -17.27
CA ALA A 247 18.06 -16.07 -16.95
C ALA A 247 17.02 -15.98 -18.08
N GLY A 248 17.32 -15.26 -19.18
CA GLY A 248 16.40 -15.07 -20.30
C GLY A 248 15.15 -14.26 -19.91
N LEU A 249 15.25 -13.41 -18.90
CA LEU A 249 14.14 -12.59 -18.44
C LEU A 249 13.83 -11.47 -19.41
N VAL A 250 12.57 -11.11 -19.48
CA VAL A 250 12.04 -9.86 -20.03
C VAL A 250 11.18 -9.19 -18.97
N SER A 251 10.94 -7.89 -19.08
CA SER A 251 10.19 -7.12 -18.08
C SER A 251 8.80 -7.72 -17.81
N GLY A 252 8.37 -7.68 -16.57
CA GLY A 252 7.12 -8.29 -16.15
C GLY A 252 6.82 -8.17 -14.67
N ILE A 253 5.95 -9.03 -14.18
CA ILE A 253 5.59 -9.16 -12.77
C ILE A 253 6.14 -10.45 -12.19
N ALA A 254 6.63 -10.39 -10.96
CA ALA A 254 7.14 -11.53 -10.23
C ALA A 254 6.38 -11.74 -8.91
N LYS A 255 6.46 -12.98 -8.43
CA LYS A 255 5.99 -13.40 -7.12
C LYS A 255 7.08 -14.21 -6.44
N VAL A 256 7.32 -13.95 -5.15
CA VAL A 256 8.17 -14.77 -4.27
C VAL A 256 7.35 -15.19 -3.07
N SER A 257 7.32 -16.49 -2.79
CA SER A 257 6.64 -16.98 -1.58
C SER A 257 7.40 -16.60 -0.31
N TYR A 258 6.73 -16.68 0.84
CA TYR A 258 7.36 -16.47 2.15
C TYR A 258 8.65 -17.27 2.36
N THR A 259 8.76 -18.44 1.73
CA THR A 259 9.91 -19.34 1.82
C THR A 259 10.88 -19.23 0.65
N GLY A 260 10.67 -18.32 -0.30
CA GLY A 260 11.59 -18.01 -1.39
C GLY A 260 11.33 -18.71 -2.71
N ALA A 261 10.25 -19.49 -2.85
CA ALA A 261 9.86 -20.02 -4.16
C ALA A 261 9.38 -18.88 -5.06
N GLY A 262 10.02 -18.72 -6.23
CA GLY A 262 9.76 -17.63 -7.16
C GLY A 262 9.02 -18.08 -8.42
N MET A 263 8.30 -17.16 -9.05
CA MET A 263 7.71 -17.27 -10.39
C MET A 263 7.54 -15.88 -10.99
N TRP A 264 7.33 -15.83 -12.30
CA TRP A 264 7.12 -14.55 -13.01
C TRP A 264 6.32 -14.75 -14.30
N THR A 265 5.79 -13.65 -14.81
CA THR A 265 5.09 -13.58 -16.10
C THR A 265 5.50 -12.27 -16.78
N SER A 266 5.76 -12.30 -18.09
CA SER A 266 6.13 -11.09 -18.85
C SER A 266 4.93 -10.15 -19.03
N ALA A 267 5.18 -8.84 -19.12
CA ALA A 267 4.15 -7.85 -19.41
C ALA A 267 3.44 -8.15 -20.75
N VAL A 268 4.20 -8.54 -21.76
CA VAL A 268 3.65 -8.94 -23.08
C VAL A 268 2.69 -10.13 -22.96
N ALA A 269 2.98 -11.11 -22.09
CA ALA A 269 2.08 -12.26 -21.90
C ALA A 269 0.77 -11.87 -21.22
N LEU A 270 0.75 -10.78 -20.46
CA LEU A 270 -0.47 -10.29 -19.80
C LEU A 270 -1.46 -9.65 -20.76
N THR A 271 -0.97 -8.99 -21.82
CA THR A 271 -1.76 -8.15 -22.73
C THR A 271 -1.83 -8.69 -24.15
N ASN A 272 -0.93 -9.61 -24.50
CA ASN A 272 -0.67 -10.03 -25.89
C ASN A 272 -0.29 -8.86 -26.81
N ASP A 273 0.24 -7.78 -26.26
CA ASP A 273 0.75 -6.60 -26.98
C ASP A 273 2.25 -6.46 -26.75
N SER A 274 3.04 -6.61 -27.82
CA SER A 274 4.50 -6.48 -27.75
C SER A 274 4.97 -5.05 -27.48
N GLY A 275 4.11 -4.05 -27.68
CA GLY A 275 4.39 -2.65 -27.37
C GLY A 275 4.26 -2.35 -25.88
N ALA A 276 3.29 -2.93 -25.19
CA ALA A 276 3.12 -2.80 -23.73
C ALA A 276 4.04 -3.80 -23.00
N ASN A 277 5.32 -3.56 -23.06
CA ASN A 277 6.37 -4.55 -22.78
C ASN A 277 6.97 -4.48 -21.37
N GLN A 278 6.46 -3.61 -20.50
CA GLN A 278 6.88 -3.52 -19.10
C GLN A 278 5.68 -3.27 -18.16
N ILE A 279 5.86 -3.54 -16.87
CA ILE A 279 4.94 -3.08 -15.84
C ILE A 279 5.12 -1.57 -15.70
N ALA A 280 4.02 -0.82 -15.58
CA ALA A 280 4.08 0.60 -15.31
C ALA A 280 4.90 0.84 -14.04
N GLN A 281 5.91 1.70 -14.13
CA GLN A 281 6.83 1.96 -13.05
C GLN A 281 6.08 2.59 -11.87
N ASN A 282 6.47 2.28 -10.65
CA ASN A 282 5.82 2.67 -9.39
C ASN A 282 4.40 2.11 -9.17
N CYS A 283 3.80 1.41 -10.12
CA CYS A 283 2.49 0.80 -9.98
C CYS A 283 2.55 -0.43 -9.05
N ALA A 284 2.29 -0.23 -7.75
CA ALA A 284 2.23 -1.33 -6.80
C ALA A 284 1.15 -2.34 -7.19
N PRO A 285 1.42 -3.65 -7.25
CA PRO A 285 0.40 -4.65 -7.54
C PRO A 285 -0.67 -4.68 -6.45
N ALA A 286 -1.96 -4.60 -6.80
CA ALA A 286 -3.06 -4.75 -5.86
C ALA A 286 -3.68 -6.14 -5.93
N LEU A 287 -4.23 -6.65 -4.83
CA LEU A 287 -4.96 -7.91 -4.80
C LEU A 287 -6.47 -7.68 -4.64
N ASN A 288 -7.29 -8.55 -5.23
CA ASN A 288 -8.71 -8.51 -4.95
C ASN A 288 -9.02 -8.91 -3.48
N ASN A 289 -10.25 -8.67 -3.02
CA ASN A 289 -10.64 -8.89 -1.62
C ASN A 289 -10.47 -10.35 -1.15
N THR A 290 -10.54 -11.32 -2.06
CA THR A 290 -10.26 -12.74 -1.76
C THR A 290 -8.78 -13.11 -1.90
N GLN A 291 -7.95 -12.21 -2.43
CA GLN A 291 -6.53 -12.39 -2.73
C GLN A 291 -6.25 -13.58 -3.68
N THR A 292 -7.14 -13.76 -4.64
CA THR A 292 -7.04 -14.76 -5.70
C THR A 292 -6.62 -14.18 -7.04
N LEU A 293 -6.80 -12.86 -7.22
CA LEU A 293 -6.36 -12.08 -8.38
C LEU A 293 -5.39 -10.99 -7.97
N VAL A 294 -4.47 -10.68 -8.86
CA VAL A 294 -3.54 -9.54 -8.77
C VAL A 294 -3.85 -8.61 -9.94
N TYR A 295 -3.90 -7.31 -9.66
CA TYR A 295 -4.05 -6.25 -10.64
C TYR A 295 -2.77 -5.42 -10.71
N VAL A 296 -2.34 -5.05 -11.92
CA VAL A 296 -1.22 -4.15 -12.16
C VAL A 296 -1.35 -3.53 -13.55
N ALA A 297 -0.88 -2.31 -13.74
CA ALA A 297 -0.83 -1.69 -15.04
C ALA A 297 0.45 -2.08 -15.80
N THR A 298 0.32 -2.24 -17.12
CA THR A 298 1.45 -2.31 -18.05
C THR A 298 1.63 -0.98 -18.76
N SER A 299 2.81 -0.76 -19.35
CA SER A 299 3.16 0.45 -20.09
C SER A 299 4.03 0.09 -21.30
N ASN A 300 4.02 0.93 -22.33
CA ASN A 300 4.95 0.86 -23.45
C ASN A 300 6.34 1.48 -23.12
N GLY A 301 6.52 1.99 -21.89
CA GLY A 301 7.78 2.56 -21.42
C GLY A 301 8.10 3.97 -21.94
N ALA A 302 7.24 4.54 -22.76
CA ALA A 302 7.37 5.93 -23.17
C ALA A 302 6.80 6.86 -22.09
N GLU A 303 7.39 8.03 -21.93
CA GLU A 303 6.77 9.11 -21.18
C GLU A 303 5.43 9.46 -21.84
N TYR A 304 4.36 9.54 -21.03
CA TYR A 304 2.98 9.71 -21.52
C TYR A 304 2.54 8.65 -22.55
N GLY A 305 3.07 7.44 -22.44
CA GLY A 305 2.75 6.33 -23.31
C GLY A 305 1.44 5.63 -22.92
N TYR A 306 0.99 4.70 -23.77
CA TYR A 306 -0.20 3.91 -23.48
C TYR A 306 0.10 2.68 -22.61
N GLY A 307 -0.96 2.12 -22.03
CA GLY A 307 -0.89 0.91 -21.24
C GLY A 307 -2.23 0.21 -21.07
N TYR A 308 -2.20 -0.83 -20.26
CA TYR A 308 -3.36 -1.65 -19.93
C TYR A 308 -3.42 -1.86 -18.41
N LEU A 309 -4.62 -1.91 -17.85
CA LEU A 309 -4.83 -2.54 -16.56
C LEU A 309 -5.02 -4.04 -16.79
N THR A 310 -4.26 -4.85 -16.07
CA THR A 310 -4.24 -6.31 -16.25
C THR A 310 -4.65 -7.03 -14.96
N SER A 311 -5.23 -8.22 -15.09
CA SER A 311 -5.47 -9.12 -13.97
C SER A 311 -4.87 -10.50 -14.25
N MET A 312 -4.38 -11.14 -13.20
CA MET A 312 -3.80 -12.47 -13.24
C MET A 312 -4.10 -13.24 -11.97
N THR A 313 -4.02 -14.57 -12.02
CA THR A 313 -4.21 -15.39 -10.82
C THR A 313 -3.07 -15.19 -9.82
N ALA A 314 -3.37 -14.92 -8.56
CA ALA A 314 -2.37 -14.78 -7.49
C ALA A 314 -1.57 -16.06 -7.27
N ALA A 315 -2.14 -17.22 -7.57
CA ALA A 315 -1.48 -18.52 -7.39
C ALA A 315 -0.33 -18.75 -8.38
N LYS A 316 -0.52 -18.40 -9.68
CA LYS A 316 0.40 -18.76 -10.76
C LYS A 316 0.84 -17.60 -11.65
N LEU A 317 0.36 -16.37 -11.40
CA LEU A 317 0.51 -15.22 -12.29
C LEU A 317 0.03 -15.52 -13.73
N ALA A 318 -0.94 -16.45 -13.87
CA ALA A 318 -1.54 -16.75 -15.17
C ALA A 318 -2.49 -15.61 -15.57
N PRO A 319 -2.37 -15.06 -16.79
CA PRO A 319 -3.23 -13.98 -17.27
C PRO A 319 -4.71 -14.38 -17.18
N VAL A 320 -5.56 -13.45 -16.77
CA VAL A 320 -7.02 -13.64 -16.66
C VAL A 320 -7.74 -12.66 -17.58
N SER A 321 -7.47 -11.35 -17.44
CA SER A 321 -8.09 -10.30 -18.25
C SER A 321 -7.17 -9.10 -18.36
N TYR A 322 -7.41 -8.27 -19.36
CA TYR A 322 -6.80 -6.96 -19.50
C TYR A 322 -7.76 -6.00 -20.21
N VAL A 323 -7.58 -4.71 -19.96
CA VAL A 323 -8.35 -3.64 -20.60
C VAL A 323 -7.41 -2.49 -20.96
N GLY A 324 -7.54 -1.93 -22.16
CA GLY A 324 -6.82 -0.72 -22.56
C GLY A 324 -7.23 0.45 -21.68
N LEU A 325 -6.26 1.21 -21.22
CA LEU A 325 -6.50 2.43 -20.48
C LEU A 325 -6.79 3.55 -21.47
N SER A 326 -8.05 3.99 -21.52
CA SER A 326 -8.52 5.00 -22.48
C SER A 326 -9.02 6.23 -21.74
N ASP A 327 -8.79 7.39 -22.34
CA ASP A 327 -9.36 8.66 -21.93
C ASP A 327 -10.88 8.65 -22.19
N PRO A 328 -11.72 8.82 -21.17
CA PRO A 328 -13.18 8.80 -21.35
C PRO A 328 -13.73 9.95 -22.20
N GLY A 329 -12.98 11.06 -22.33
CA GLY A 329 -13.41 12.23 -23.06
C GLY A 329 -13.13 12.15 -24.56
N THR A 330 -12.00 11.56 -24.94
CA THR A 330 -11.55 11.48 -26.35
C THR A 330 -11.70 10.08 -26.95
N GLY A 331 -11.62 9.04 -26.11
CA GLY A 331 -11.53 7.65 -26.55
C GLY A 331 -10.12 7.21 -26.96
N ASP A 332 -9.15 8.11 -26.94
CA ASP A 332 -7.74 7.79 -27.20
C ASP A 332 -7.12 7.02 -26.04
N SER A 333 -5.93 6.45 -26.25
CA SER A 333 -5.20 5.80 -25.16
C SER A 333 -4.78 6.84 -24.12
N ALA A 334 -5.24 6.70 -22.90
CA ALA A 334 -4.81 7.54 -21.77
C ALA A 334 -3.32 7.35 -21.48
N ALA A 335 -2.67 8.39 -20.99
CA ALA A 335 -1.25 8.33 -20.74
C ALA A 335 -0.94 7.61 -19.41
N VAL A 336 -0.02 6.64 -19.50
CA VAL A 336 0.58 5.90 -18.38
C VAL A 336 2.06 6.21 -18.36
N SER A 337 2.45 7.20 -17.56
CA SER A 337 3.85 7.65 -17.49
C SER A 337 4.68 6.75 -16.58
N THR A 338 6.00 6.69 -16.87
CA THR A 338 6.99 6.11 -15.95
C THR A 338 7.20 6.95 -14.70
N ASP A 339 6.73 8.19 -14.70
CA ASP A 339 6.85 9.12 -13.59
C ASP A 339 5.60 9.16 -12.69
N SER A 340 4.51 8.51 -13.13
CA SER A 340 3.31 8.37 -12.30
C SER A 340 3.54 7.38 -11.17
N SER A 341 2.99 7.70 -10.01
CA SER A 341 2.94 6.81 -8.85
C SER A 341 1.56 6.15 -8.64
N ALA A 342 0.66 6.29 -9.63
CA ALA A 342 -0.65 5.65 -9.56
C ALA A 342 -0.56 4.12 -9.46
N SER A 343 -1.34 3.55 -8.56
CA SER A 343 -1.46 2.10 -8.36
C SER A 343 -2.94 1.71 -8.34
N PRO A 344 -3.31 0.47 -8.72
CA PRO A 344 -4.69 0.03 -8.59
C PRO A 344 -5.13 0.05 -7.12
N MET A 345 -6.34 0.51 -6.87
CA MET A 345 -7.03 0.35 -5.59
C MET A 345 -8.25 -0.53 -5.79
N VAL A 346 -8.51 -1.43 -4.86
CA VAL A 346 -9.66 -2.35 -4.93
C VAL A 346 -10.68 -1.96 -3.86
N GLY A 347 -11.88 -1.59 -4.31
CA GLY A 347 -13.00 -1.26 -3.43
C GLY A 347 -13.56 -2.45 -2.65
N PRO A 348 -14.34 -2.20 -1.59
CA PRO A 348 -14.98 -3.26 -0.80
C PRO A 348 -15.93 -4.17 -1.60
N ASP A 349 -16.49 -3.68 -2.70
CA ASP A 349 -17.32 -4.45 -3.65
C ASP A 349 -16.51 -5.25 -4.67
N GLY A 350 -15.21 -5.04 -4.72
CA GLY A 350 -14.29 -5.67 -5.65
C GLY A 350 -14.02 -4.86 -6.92
N ASP A 351 -14.62 -3.71 -7.09
CA ASP A 351 -14.32 -2.80 -8.19
C ASP A 351 -12.89 -2.28 -8.10
N VAL A 352 -12.29 -2.00 -9.26
CA VAL A 352 -10.89 -1.61 -9.38
C VAL A 352 -10.79 -0.19 -9.94
N TYR A 353 -10.01 0.64 -9.27
CA TYR A 353 -9.77 2.04 -9.65
C TYR A 353 -8.31 2.24 -10.01
N TYR A 354 -8.04 2.98 -11.08
CA TYR A 354 -6.68 3.28 -11.52
C TYR A 354 -6.59 4.68 -12.14
N GLY A 355 -5.64 5.47 -11.68
CA GLY A 355 -5.41 6.83 -12.14
C GLY A 355 -4.58 6.89 -13.43
N VAL A 356 -4.99 7.73 -14.38
CA VAL A 356 -4.27 8.00 -15.65
C VAL A 356 -4.28 9.49 -15.96
N LEU A 357 -3.36 9.95 -16.83
CA LEU A 357 -3.41 11.29 -17.39
C LEU A 357 -4.30 11.28 -18.64
N GLU A 358 -4.87 12.42 -18.99
CA GLU A 358 -5.68 12.59 -20.20
C GLU A 358 -4.90 12.36 -21.50
N ALA A 359 -5.62 12.16 -22.61
CA ALA A 359 -5.05 12.00 -23.94
C ALA A 359 -5.82 12.82 -25.00
N PRO A 360 -5.14 13.48 -25.96
CA PRO A 360 -3.68 13.60 -25.98
C PRO A 360 -3.15 14.42 -24.81
N CYS A 361 -2.04 14.01 -24.23
CA CYS A 361 -1.38 14.82 -23.21
C CYS A 361 -0.96 16.15 -23.83
N CYS A 362 -1.10 17.28 -23.20
CA CYS A 362 -1.63 17.55 -21.86
C CYS A 362 -2.58 18.76 -21.97
N SER A 363 -3.21 19.14 -20.86
CA SER A 363 -3.96 20.39 -20.71
C SER A 363 -5.38 20.48 -21.22
N TRP A 364 -5.90 19.54 -22.04
CA TRP A 364 -7.29 19.64 -22.47
C TRP A 364 -8.29 19.37 -21.34
N HIS A 365 -7.88 18.61 -20.32
CA HIS A 365 -8.63 18.39 -19.07
C HIS A 365 -7.85 18.94 -17.86
N HIS A 366 -7.03 19.98 -18.07
CA HIS A 366 -6.24 20.71 -17.09
C HIS A 366 -5.22 19.83 -16.34
N ASP A 367 -4.62 18.84 -17.01
CA ASP A 367 -3.70 17.83 -16.45
C ASP A 367 -4.27 17.04 -15.27
N ARG A 368 -5.61 17.00 -15.17
CA ARG A 368 -6.32 16.26 -14.10
C ARG A 368 -6.32 14.77 -14.32
N GLY A 369 -6.31 14.35 -15.59
CA GLY A 369 -6.51 12.95 -15.96
C GLY A 369 -7.84 12.38 -15.46
N TRP A 370 -7.88 11.07 -15.28
CA TRP A 370 -9.10 10.33 -14.94
C TRP A 370 -8.82 9.23 -13.93
N LEU A 371 -9.66 9.10 -12.90
CA LEU A 371 -9.71 7.89 -12.10
C LEU A 371 -10.60 6.87 -12.83
N LEU A 372 -9.99 6.00 -13.60
CA LEU A 372 -10.72 4.96 -14.32
C LEU A 372 -11.28 3.94 -13.32
N HIS A 373 -12.51 3.52 -13.56
CA HIS A 373 -13.28 2.64 -12.69
C HIS A 373 -13.75 1.41 -13.46
N PHE A 374 -13.40 0.23 -13.01
CA PHE A 374 -13.68 -1.05 -13.65
C PHE A 374 -14.38 -2.01 -12.68
N ASP A 375 -15.14 -2.96 -13.24
CA ASP A 375 -15.55 -4.12 -12.47
C ASP A 375 -14.36 -5.03 -12.13
N SER A 376 -14.54 -5.94 -11.18
CA SER A 376 -13.49 -6.86 -10.71
C SER A 376 -12.90 -7.79 -11.78
N THR A 377 -13.57 -7.93 -12.92
CA THR A 377 -13.13 -8.77 -14.05
C THR A 377 -12.46 -7.97 -15.16
N LEU A 378 -12.41 -6.65 -15.04
CA LEU A 378 -11.94 -5.70 -16.05
C LEU A 378 -12.72 -5.78 -17.37
N SER A 379 -13.97 -6.23 -17.34
CA SER A 379 -14.80 -6.43 -18.53
C SER A 379 -15.58 -5.17 -18.92
N ALA A 380 -15.82 -4.27 -17.99
CA ALA A 380 -16.57 -3.05 -18.20
C ALA A 380 -15.89 -1.85 -17.55
N LEU A 381 -15.70 -0.79 -18.34
CA LEU A 381 -15.43 0.54 -17.82
C LEU A 381 -16.72 1.11 -17.24
N LYS A 382 -16.70 1.47 -15.98
CA LYS A 382 -17.78 2.15 -15.26
C LYS A 382 -17.58 3.67 -15.33
N THR A 383 -18.42 4.43 -14.65
CA THR A 383 -18.28 5.88 -14.55
C THR A 383 -16.93 6.25 -13.93
N PRO A 384 -16.09 7.05 -14.59
CA PRO A 384 -14.79 7.47 -14.07
C PRO A 384 -14.91 8.62 -13.06
N GLY A 385 -13.87 8.85 -12.26
CA GLY A 385 -13.69 10.10 -11.52
C GLY A 385 -13.02 11.17 -12.38
N SER A 386 -13.30 12.45 -12.12
CA SER A 386 -12.77 13.63 -12.85
C SER A 386 -11.36 14.03 -12.39
N PHE A 387 -10.61 13.14 -11.78
CA PHE A 387 -9.19 13.33 -11.45
C PHE A 387 -8.55 11.97 -11.22
N GLY A 388 -7.32 11.78 -11.68
CA GLY A 388 -6.62 10.51 -11.49
C GLY A 388 -5.10 10.60 -11.71
N TRP A 389 -4.60 11.71 -12.24
CA TRP A 389 -3.18 11.82 -12.54
C TRP A 389 -2.33 11.70 -11.27
N ASP A 390 -1.40 10.76 -11.31
CA ASP A 390 -0.44 10.53 -10.22
C ASP A 390 -1.10 10.32 -8.85
N ASP A 391 -2.24 9.62 -8.85
CA ASP A 391 -3.06 9.41 -7.67
C ASP A 391 -3.46 7.94 -7.51
N THR A 392 -3.37 7.46 -6.29
CA THR A 392 -3.97 6.21 -5.84
C THR A 392 -5.05 6.55 -4.84
N ALA A 393 -6.29 6.42 -5.25
CA ALA A 393 -7.43 6.79 -4.42
C ALA A 393 -7.50 5.96 -3.14
N SER A 394 -8.07 6.53 -2.07
CA SER A 394 -8.31 5.84 -0.81
C SER A 394 -9.79 5.53 -0.61
N VAL A 395 -10.09 4.47 0.11
CA VAL A 395 -11.47 4.09 0.47
C VAL A 395 -11.91 4.83 1.74
N VAL A 396 -13.06 5.48 1.68
CA VAL A 396 -13.74 6.09 2.83
C VAL A 396 -14.98 5.28 3.16
N PRO A 397 -15.10 4.61 4.31
CA PRO A 397 -16.37 3.99 4.71
C PRO A 397 -17.50 5.03 4.70
N ALA A 398 -18.60 4.75 4.02
CA ALA A 398 -19.71 5.72 3.87
C ALA A 398 -20.22 6.23 5.23
N ALA A 399 -20.18 5.39 6.25
CA ALA A 399 -20.55 5.76 7.63
C ALA A 399 -19.63 6.83 8.26
N ALA A 400 -18.44 7.06 7.68
CA ALA A 400 -17.54 8.13 8.14
C ALA A 400 -17.96 9.51 7.65
N ILE A 401 -18.82 9.61 6.63
CA ILE A 401 -19.35 10.88 6.11
C ILE A 401 -20.71 11.18 6.71
N PRO A 402 -20.83 12.08 7.70
CA PRO A 402 -22.10 12.44 8.29
C PRO A 402 -23.05 13.07 7.25
N GLY A 403 -24.29 12.61 7.22
CA GLY A 403 -25.29 13.13 6.29
C GLY A 403 -25.22 12.55 4.87
N TYR A 404 -24.27 11.65 4.58
CA TYR A 404 -24.32 10.91 3.32
C TYR A 404 -25.61 10.10 3.22
N ALA A 405 -26.39 10.33 2.16
CA ALA A 405 -27.70 9.72 1.94
C ALA A 405 -27.73 8.83 0.68
N GLY A 406 -26.57 8.57 0.06
CA GLY A 406 -26.48 7.66 -1.08
C GLY A 406 -26.55 6.18 -0.67
N THR A 407 -26.39 5.30 -1.63
CA THR A 407 -26.59 3.85 -1.45
C THR A 407 -25.28 3.07 -1.31
N SER A 408 -24.13 3.69 -1.58
CA SER A 408 -22.84 3.03 -1.48
C SER A 408 -22.46 2.76 -0.02
N SER A 409 -21.84 1.62 0.23
CA SER A 409 -21.24 1.30 1.54
C SER A 409 -19.89 1.98 1.77
N TYR A 410 -19.27 2.48 0.71
CA TYR A 410 -17.98 3.17 0.72
C TYR A 410 -17.98 4.32 -0.31
N LEU A 411 -17.04 5.23 -0.13
CA LEU A 411 -16.77 6.37 -1.00
C LEU A 411 -15.28 6.37 -1.36
N ILE A 412 -14.90 7.21 -2.31
CA ILE A 412 -13.55 7.29 -2.86
C ILE A 412 -12.96 8.66 -2.51
N LEU A 413 -11.82 8.70 -1.82
CA LEU A 413 -11.06 9.91 -1.59
C LEU A 413 -9.94 10.00 -2.64
N THR A 414 -9.84 11.16 -3.31
CA THR A 414 -8.84 11.45 -4.35
C THR A 414 -8.39 12.90 -4.24
N LYS A 415 -7.17 13.22 -4.68
CA LYS A 415 -6.82 14.62 -4.95
C LYS A 415 -7.66 15.12 -6.13
N TYR A 416 -7.87 16.43 -6.19
CA TYR A 416 -8.85 17.04 -7.11
C TYR A 416 -8.37 18.41 -7.55
N ASN A 417 -7.09 18.50 -7.91
CA ASN A 417 -6.44 19.72 -8.36
C ASN A 417 -7.04 20.20 -9.70
N ASP A 418 -7.00 21.51 -9.93
CA ASP A 418 -7.35 22.15 -11.19
C ASP A 418 -6.19 23.09 -11.58
N TYR A 419 -5.20 22.49 -12.25
CA TYR A 419 -3.89 23.10 -12.45
C TYR A 419 -3.94 24.36 -13.31
N ALA A 420 -3.52 25.50 -12.74
CA ALA A 420 -3.55 26.81 -13.40
C ALA A 420 -2.64 26.87 -14.63
N GLU A 421 -1.47 26.23 -14.57
CA GLU A 421 -0.52 26.16 -15.69
C GLU A 421 -1.02 25.30 -16.86
N ALA A 422 -1.97 24.40 -16.60
CA ALA A 422 -2.63 23.58 -17.62
C ALA A 422 -3.98 24.15 -18.10
N GLY A 423 -4.27 25.41 -17.77
CA GLY A 423 -5.51 26.09 -18.18
C GLY A 423 -6.63 26.05 -17.14
N GLY A 424 -6.42 25.41 -16.01
CA GLY A 424 -7.33 25.39 -14.88
C GLY A 424 -7.38 26.72 -14.12
N ASN A 425 -8.15 26.75 -13.04
CA ASN A 425 -8.36 27.95 -12.25
C ASN A 425 -7.51 28.02 -10.97
N GLY A 426 -6.66 27.01 -10.71
CA GLY A 426 -5.83 26.91 -9.52
C GLY A 426 -6.62 26.61 -8.24
N VAL A 427 -7.88 26.21 -8.32
CA VAL A 427 -8.67 25.75 -7.17
C VAL A 427 -8.33 24.30 -6.89
N ASN A 428 -7.26 24.09 -6.13
CA ASN A 428 -6.78 22.77 -5.81
C ASN A 428 -7.51 22.23 -4.58
N GLU A 429 -8.19 21.09 -4.75
CA GLU A 429 -9.07 20.46 -3.76
C GLU A 429 -8.66 19.00 -3.48
N VAL A 430 -9.23 18.45 -2.42
CA VAL A 430 -9.36 17.02 -2.15
C VAL A 430 -10.85 16.71 -2.15
N ALA A 431 -11.25 15.61 -2.79
CA ALA A 431 -12.65 15.23 -2.94
C ALA A 431 -12.94 13.84 -2.37
N VAL A 432 -14.18 13.66 -1.90
CA VAL A 432 -14.78 12.34 -1.65
C VAL A 432 -15.89 12.14 -2.66
N LEU A 433 -15.81 11.07 -3.44
CA LEU A 433 -16.68 10.75 -4.55
C LEU A 433 -17.57 9.53 -4.23
N ASP A 434 -18.80 9.53 -4.74
CA ASP A 434 -19.73 8.40 -4.63
C ASP A 434 -19.57 7.47 -5.86
N PRO A 435 -19.12 6.21 -5.70
CA PRO A 435 -18.92 5.29 -6.81
C PRO A 435 -20.24 4.83 -7.47
N THR A 436 -21.39 5.08 -6.86
CA THR A 436 -22.71 4.65 -7.35
C THR A 436 -23.57 5.78 -7.89
N ALA A 437 -23.15 7.04 -7.72
CA ALA A 437 -23.86 8.21 -8.21
C ALA A 437 -23.00 8.98 -9.22
N THR A 438 -23.66 9.76 -10.08
CA THR A 438 -22.99 10.45 -11.19
C THR A 438 -23.35 11.91 -11.25
N GLN A 439 -22.49 12.71 -11.88
CA GLN A 439 -22.70 14.11 -12.23
C GLN A 439 -22.02 14.42 -13.58
N PRO A 440 -22.39 15.51 -14.26
CA PRO A 440 -21.59 16.04 -15.37
C PRO A 440 -20.21 16.45 -14.87
N ASP A 441 -19.18 16.19 -15.67
CA ASP A 441 -17.86 16.76 -15.42
C ASP A 441 -17.86 18.28 -15.61
N ALA A 442 -17.04 18.99 -14.85
CA ALA A 442 -16.98 20.46 -14.89
C ALA A 442 -16.24 20.98 -16.14
N TYR A 443 -15.36 20.17 -16.73
CA TYR A 443 -14.41 20.60 -17.77
C TYR A 443 -14.60 19.89 -19.11
N SER A 444 -15.49 18.88 -19.15
CA SER A 444 -15.74 18.09 -20.36
C SER A 444 -17.20 17.65 -20.48
N SER A 445 -17.54 16.92 -21.55
CA SER A 445 -18.87 16.34 -21.72
C SER A 445 -19.04 14.95 -21.04
N VAL A 446 -18.02 14.49 -20.33
CA VAL A 446 -18.03 13.18 -19.67
C VAL A 446 -18.95 13.20 -18.43
N THR A 447 -19.65 12.10 -18.21
CA THR A 447 -20.34 11.86 -16.94
C THR A 447 -19.37 11.20 -15.98
N VAL A 448 -19.20 11.79 -14.79
CA VAL A 448 -18.21 11.36 -13.78
C VAL A 448 -18.86 10.97 -12.46
N LEU A 449 -18.09 10.34 -11.57
CA LEU A 449 -18.50 10.05 -10.20
C LEU A 449 -18.90 11.34 -9.48
N LYS A 450 -19.99 11.24 -8.71
CA LYS A 450 -20.54 12.40 -8.02
C LYS A 450 -19.72 12.78 -6.80
N GLU A 451 -19.39 14.05 -6.71
CA GLU A 451 -18.82 14.66 -5.51
C GLU A 451 -19.81 14.61 -4.33
N VAL A 452 -19.32 14.17 -3.19
CA VAL A 452 -20.07 14.15 -1.92
C VAL A 452 -19.67 15.32 -1.05
N ILE A 453 -18.36 15.48 -0.83
CA ILE A 453 -17.75 16.63 -0.17
C ILE A 453 -16.41 16.91 -0.82
N THR A 454 -16.03 18.20 -0.85
CA THR A 454 -14.70 18.67 -1.27
C THR A 454 -14.16 19.66 -0.25
N VAL A 455 -12.83 19.79 -0.18
CA VAL A 455 -12.18 20.83 0.62
C VAL A 455 -11.03 21.44 -0.17
N LYS A 456 -11.04 22.77 -0.25
CA LYS A 456 -10.01 23.57 -0.94
C LYS A 456 -8.76 23.73 -0.08
N GLY A 457 -7.58 23.77 -0.71
CA GLY A 457 -6.33 24.21 -0.11
C GLY A 457 -6.42 25.63 0.47
N VAL A 458 -5.63 25.90 1.51
CA VAL A 458 -5.71 27.18 2.24
C VAL A 458 -4.52 28.11 2.03
N THR A 459 -3.43 27.60 1.45
CA THR A 459 -2.21 28.37 1.22
C THR A 459 -2.19 28.91 -0.20
N ALA A 460 -2.16 30.23 -0.36
CA ALA A 460 -2.12 30.86 -1.67
C ALA A 460 -0.88 30.46 -2.47
N ASP A 461 -1.06 30.23 -3.78
CA ASP A 461 0.05 30.03 -4.71
C ASP A 461 0.35 31.29 -5.52
N PRO A 462 1.43 32.03 -5.18
CA PRO A 462 1.80 33.22 -5.93
C PRO A 462 2.46 32.94 -7.29
N SER A 463 2.80 31.67 -7.59
CA SER A 463 3.46 31.31 -8.86
C SER A 463 2.50 31.24 -10.04
N ASP A 464 1.19 31.15 -9.83
CA ASP A 464 0.15 30.96 -10.85
C ASP A 464 -0.30 32.25 -11.57
N GLY A 465 0.64 33.08 -11.96
CA GLY A 465 0.37 34.22 -12.85
C GLY A 465 -0.63 35.25 -12.36
N GLY A 466 -0.92 35.32 -11.04
CA GLY A 466 -1.84 36.25 -10.41
C GLY A 466 -3.29 35.75 -10.32
N LEU A 467 -3.55 34.51 -10.59
CA LEU A 467 -4.82 33.85 -10.29
C LEU A 467 -4.99 33.69 -8.76
N PRO A 468 -6.22 33.65 -8.24
CA PRO A 468 -6.47 33.39 -6.82
C PRO A 468 -6.32 31.90 -6.47
N SER A 469 -5.23 31.29 -6.93
CA SER A 469 -4.90 29.88 -6.78
C SER A 469 -4.38 29.55 -5.39
N VAL A 470 -4.42 28.27 -5.08
CA VAL A 470 -3.86 27.69 -3.85
C VAL A 470 -2.88 26.59 -4.19
N ARG A 471 -1.94 26.32 -3.28
CA ARG A 471 -0.96 25.23 -3.40
C ARG A 471 -1.65 23.89 -3.66
N GLU A 472 -1.01 23.07 -4.45
CA GLU A 472 -1.49 21.76 -4.85
C GLU A 472 -1.54 20.76 -3.68
N TRP A 473 -2.42 19.81 -3.84
CA TRP A 473 -2.40 18.62 -3.03
C TRP A 473 -1.49 17.59 -3.68
N CYS A 474 -0.35 17.34 -3.03
CA CYS A 474 0.63 16.37 -3.48
C CYS A 474 0.47 15.06 -2.71
N ILE A 475 -0.74 14.53 -2.68
CA ILE A 475 -1.02 13.22 -2.07
C ILE A 475 -1.02 12.15 -3.16
N ASN A 476 -0.37 11.01 -2.89
CA ASN A 476 -0.57 9.80 -3.67
C ASN A 476 -1.71 8.99 -3.06
N THR A 477 -1.65 8.68 -1.76
CA THR A 477 -2.70 7.99 -1.02
C THR A 477 -2.88 8.66 0.33
N ALA A 478 -4.08 9.15 0.62
CA ALA A 478 -4.43 9.70 1.92
C ALA A 478 -4.61 8.58 2.95
N ALA A 479 -4.27 8.84 4.22
CA ALA A 479 -4.65 7.95 5.31
C ALA A 479 -6.04 8.29 5.82
N VAL A 480 -7.01 7.41 5.61
CA VAL A 480 -8.40 7.57 6.07
C VAL A 480 -8.53 7.01 7.48
N ASP A 481 -9.04 7.82 8.39
CA ASP A 481 -9.32 7.47 9.78
C ASP A 481 -10.84 7.41 10.02
N PRO A 482 -11.45 6.23 9.92
CA PRO A 482 -12.89 6.08 10.12
C PRO A 482 -13.33 6.30 11.58
N PHE A 483 -12.43 6.19 12.54
CA PHE A 483 -12.72 6.35 13.98
C PHE A 483 -12.94 7.80 14.35
N THR A 484 -12.13 8.70 13.80
CA THR A 484 -12.28 10.15 13.96
C THR A 484 -13.07 10.80 12.82
N LYS A 485 -13.52 10.01 11.82
CA LYS A 485 -14.25 10.49 10.62
C LYS A 485 -13.46 11.58 9.90
N SER A 486 -12.22 11.29 9.58
CA SER A 486 -11.31 12.24 8.97
C SER A 486 -10.33 11.56 8.01
N ALA A 487 -9.60 12.35 7.24
CA ALA A 487 -8.43 11.91 6.50
C ALA A 487 -7.21 12.78 6.85
N ILE A 488 -6.03 12.17 6.79
CA ILE A 488 -4.76 12.89 6.88
C ILE A 488 -4.24 13.07 5.46
N VAL A 489 -4.02 14.32 5.07
CA VAL A 489 -3.62 14.72 3.71
C VAL A 489 -2.42 15.65 3.74
N ASN A 490 -1.51 15.48 2.80
CA ASN A 490 -0.32 16.31 2.62
C ASN A 490 -0.53 17.34 1.51
N SER A 491 0.09 18.51 1.65
CA SER A 491 0.12 19.54 0.63
C SER A 491 1.57 19.94 0.31
N GLU A 492 1.82 20.42 -0.89
CA GLU A 492 3.13 20.98 -1.28
C GLU A 492 3.48 22.27 -0.53
N ASP A 493 2.56 22.83 0.25
CA ASP A 493 2.82 23.98 1.11
C ASP A 493 3.68 23.66 2.34
N GLY A 494 4.16 22.43 2.44
CA GLY A 494 4.99 21.96 3.53
C GLY A 494 4.21 21.59 4.79
N ALA A 495 2.89 21.44 4.71
CA ALA A 495 2.06 21.09 5.86
C ALA A 495 1.27 19.79 5.65
N VAL A 496 0.97 19.13 6.75
CA VAL A 496 0.01 18.04 6.85
C VAL A 496 -1.27 18.53 7.50
N TYR A 497 -2.40 18.04 7.01
CA TYR A 497 -3.72 18.46 7.44
C TYR A 497 -4.57 17.28 7.88
N ARG A 498 -5.48 17.54 8.83
CA ARG A 498 -6.62 16.66 9.11
C ARG A 498 -7.87 17.29 8.47
N TRP A 499 -8.42 16.59 7.48
CA TRP A 499 -9.72 16.91 6.93
C TRP A 499 -10.80 16.23 7.75
N ASP A 500 -11.54 17.00 8.53
CA ASP A 500 -12.68 16.51 9.31
C ASP A 500 -13.93 16.46 8.43
N PHE A 501 -14.49 15.27 8.27
CA PHE A 501 -15.62 15.04 7.38
C PHE A 501 -16.95 15.56 7.92
N ALA A 502 -17.07 15.72 9.25
CA ALA A 502 -18.31 16.20 9.86
C ALA A 502 -18.50 17.70 9.67
N SER A 503 -17.42 18.47 9.79
CA SER A 503 -17.42 19.91 9.57
C SER A 503 -17.06 20.29 8.14
N ASN A 504 -16.65 19.35 7.31
CA ASN A 504 -16.08 19.55 5.98
C ASN A 504 -15.00 20.64 5.97
N SER A 505 -14.03 20.54 6.88
CA SER A 505 -12.99 21.55 7.04
C SER A 505 -11.63 20.93 7.35
N LEU A 506 -10.56 21.67 7.02
CA LEU A 506 -9.20 21.37 7.45
C LEU A 506 -9.06 21.76 8.93
N SER A 507 -9.52 20.85 9.81
CA SER A 507 -9.68 21.12 11.24
C SER A 507 -8.36 21.23 12.01
N GLN A 508 -7.30 20.65 11.47
CA GLN A 508 -5.94 20.73 12.03
C GLN A 508 -4.94 20.92 10.91
N ARG A 509 -3.90 21.71 11.18
CA ARG A 509 -2.76 21.94 10.29
C ARG A 509 -1.47 21.92 11.10
N LEU A 510 -0.48 21.17 10.62
CA LEU A 510 0.87 21.20 11.18
C LEU A 510 1.89 21.43 10.06
N THR A 511 2.68 22.48 10.18
CA THR A 511 3.79 22.75 9.25
C THR A 511 4.93 21.79 9.53
N LEU A 512 5.35 21.04 8.52
CA LEU A 512 6.43 20.08 8.56
C LEU A 512 7.74 20.73 8.10
N THR A 513 7.67 21.45 6.97
CA THR A 513 8.81 22.17 6.37
C THR A 513 8.42 23.60 6.05
N SER A 514 9.42 24.46 5.81
CA SER A 514 9.18 25.83 5.38
C SER A 514 9.37 25.91 3.86
N GLY A 515 8.30 26.18 3.15
CA GLY A 515 8.35 26.35 1.71
C GLY A 515 7.64 25.23 0.95
N ARG A 516 7.90 25.19 -0.36
CA ARG A 516 7.31 24.22 -1.28
C ARG A 516 8.06 22.90 -1.19
N GLY A 517 7.36 21.80 -0.92
CA GLY A 517 7.95 20.46 -0.83
C GLY A 517 6.98 19.40 -1.35
N GLU A 518 7.51 18.44 -2.10
CA GLU A 518 6.74 17.32 -2.59
C GLU A 518 6.41 16.32 -1.49
N ALA A 519 5.18 15.82 -1.52
CA ALA A 519 4.61 14.92 -0.52
C ALA A 519 3.90 13.71 -1.16
N TYR A 520 4.28 13.31 -2.36
CA TYR A 520 3.64 12.23 -3.14
C TYR A 520 3.78 10.82 -2.53
N THR A 521 4.32 10.69 -1.35
CA THR A 521 4.39 9.41 -0.64
C THR A 521 3.11 9.18 0.15
N PRO A 522 2.54 7.97 0.14
CA PRO A 522 1.38 7.64 0.96
C PRO A 522 1.55 8.03 2.43
N THR A 523 0.57 8.71 2.99
CA THR A 523 0.50 9.03 4.41
C THR A 523 0.14 7.77 5.20
N VAL A 524 0.72 7.58 6.37
CA VAL A 524 0.60 6.36 7.18
C VAL A 524 0.12 6.71 8.59
N ILE A 525 -0.74 5.87 9.18
CA ILE A 525 -1.10 5.95 10.60
C ILE A 525 -0.62 4.67 11.28
N GLY A 526 0.26 4.83 12.26
CA GLY A 526 0.79 3.73 13.06
C GLY A 526 -0.21 3.15 14.06
N PRO A 527 0.12 2.00 14.68
CA PRO A 527 -0.78 1.30 15.60
C PRO A 527 -1.05 2.05 16.91
N ASP A 528 -0.26 3.06 17.23
CA ASP A 528 -0.48 3.99 18.35
C ASP A 528 -1.22 5.28 17.93
N GLY A 529 -1.60 5.39 16.65
CA GLY A 529 -2.28 6.56 16.09
C GLY A 529 -1.34 7.67 15.61
N THR A 530 -0.02 7.54 15.75
CA THR A 530 0.95 8.50 15.21
C THR A 530 0.85 8.53 13.69
N SER A 531 0.74 9.74 13.11
CA SER A 531 0.74 9.94 11.67
C SER A 531 2.16 10.10 11.15
N TYR A 532 2.48 9.45 10.04
CA TYR A 532 3.78 9.54 9.37
C TYR A 532 3.59 10.12 7.98
N ALA A 533 4.29 11.22 7.71
CA ALA A 533 4.23 11.94 6.45
C ALA A 533 5.65 12.28 5.98
N ILE A 534 5.89 12.14 4.67
CA ILE A 534 7.14 12.59 4.05
C ILE A 534 6.88 13.92 3.36
N ASN A 535 7.76 14.88 3.61
CA ASN A 535 7.77 16.16 2.92
C ASN A 535 9.22 16.62 2.80
N ASP A 536 9.63 17.10 1.63
CA ASP A 536 10.97 17.62 1.35
C ASP A 536 12.10 16.64 1.80
N ALA A 537 12.01 15.37 1.38
CA ALA A 537 12.93 14.28 1.72
C ALA A 537 13.08 13.97 3.22
N ILE A 538 12.12 14.36 4.04
CA ILE A 538 12.12 14.12 5.49
C ILE A 538 10.84 13.39 5.89
N LEU A 539 10.96 12.29 6.62
CA LEU A 539 9.85 11.63 7.31
C LEU A 539 9.61 12.33 8.64
N PHE A 540 8.37 12.69 8.89
CA PHE A 540 7.89 13.28 10.15
C PHE A 540 6.93 12.32 10.84
N ALA A 541 7.12 12.11 12.14
CA ALA A 541 6.18 11.47 13.03
C ALA A 541 5.39 12.55 13.76
N VAL A 542 4.09 12.55 13.58
CA VAL A 542 3.19 13.62 14.04
C VAL A 542 2.12 13.04 14.95
N GLY A 543 1.87 13.72 16.06
CA GLY A 543 0.86 13.29 17.02
C GLY A 543 0.64 14.25 18.18
N ASN A 544 0.15 13.70 19.30
CA ASN A 544 -0.23 14.43 20.49
C ASN A 544 0.94 14.64 21.48
#